data_7aabc179201bf38051e57dc16dc75978
#
_entry.id   7aabc179201bf38051e57dc16dc75978
#
_cell.length_a   1.000
_cell.length_b   1.000
_cell.length_c   1.000
_cell.angle_alpha   90.00
_cell.angle_beta   90.00
_cell.angle_gamma   90.00
#
_symmetry.space_group_name_H-M   'P 1'
#
loop_
_entity.id
_entity.type
_entity.pdbx_description
1 polymer ?
#
loop_
_entity_poly.entity_id
_entity_poly.type
_entity_poly.pdbx_seq_one_letter_code
_entity_poly.pdbx_strand_id
1 'polypeptide(L)'
;MNIILSATITNSITESMKPALLVLGLILAALVISCIVFTAILARSGGISIGKKIVLAALYVTTLTVLLCTFLCFRQYQIMEDMSATETANSPSATQTTAAQETEATTEPPTEPPTEPPTEPDPTVAPAHTEKSDPANWKVKWSIMQNGTVLDSFQRNETIDFGDASQYSALDGIVTFRGDNYRTGASFGTTDMVSQTLTKKWSAKIGSLKGANGNWTGCGWTGQPLIVRWDDETKAILGLYEEKKEKEGLVEVIYATLDGHIYFYDLEDGSYTRDPIRIGMSFKGAGSLDPRGYPLMYVGSGDSTTKSPRMYIVSLIENKVIYEQSGSDIDAYRKWYAFDSAPLVAAEADTLIWPGESGILYTIKLNTAYNPSEGTITVSPENTAKTRYKTNTGHKTGCEASSIIVGNHIYYGDNGGMFFCVDLQTMELKWAQYTRDDINATPVFEWGEDGVGYIYIGTSMEYAKGNTYIYKLNANTGEIVWERKFTDVAYNERVSGGVLSSPLLGKKGTELEGLIIYPIARTPSVSSGTIVALNTETGETVWEVVNRNYHWSSPVAVYGSDGKAHFILCDSAGKATLYNAAGEVINTLSLGSNIEASPAVFENTFVVGTRGQTIYGVSIE
;
A
#
# COMPACT_ATOMS: atom_id res chain seq x y z
N MET A 1 10.01 -31.32 -29.81
CA MET A 1 11.40 -31.42 -30.33
C MET A 1 12.27 -30.26 -29.91
N ASN A 2 11.77 -29.02 -29.91
CA ASN A 2 12.56 -27.84 -29.50
C ASN A 2 12.84 -27.76 -27.99
N ILE A 3 11.95 -28.24 -27.12
CA ILE A 3 12.12 -28.21 -25.65
C ILE A 3 13.20 -29.20 -25.20
N ILE A 4 13.22 -30.39 -25.78
CA ILE A 4 14.24 -31.44 -25.45
C ILE A 4 15.63 -30.97 -25.90
N LEU A 5 15.72 -30.27 -27.03
CA LEU A 5 16.99 -29.73 -27.54
C LEU A 5 17.53 -28.62 -26.62
N SER A 6 16.65 -27.75 -26.08
CA SER A 6 17.01 -26.68 -25.14
C SER A 6 17.56 -27.25 -23.83
N ALA A 7 16.86 -28.15 -23.19
CA ALA A 7 17.29 -28.80 -21.94
C ALA A 7 18.63 -29.54 -22.07
N THR A 8 18.85 -30.21 -23.20
CA THR A 8 20.11 -30.92 -23.47
C THR A 8 21.28 -29.95 -23.64
N ILE A 9 21.06 -28.82 -24.30
CA ILE A 9 22.09 -27.79 -24.50
C ILE A 9 22.42 -27.11 -23.16
N THR A 10 21.42 -26.77 -22.33
CA THR A 10 21.61 -26.15 -21.03
C THR A 10 22.40 -27.05 -20.09
N ASN A 11 22.04 -28.32 -19.99
CA ASN A 11 22.78 -29.30 -19.18
C ASN A 11 24.23 -29.50 -19.65
N SER A 12 24.48 -29.52 -20.97
CA SER A 12 25.84 -29.63 -21.53
C SER A 12 26.69 -28.39 -21.19
N ILE A 13 26.13 -27.19 -21.22
CA ILE A 13 26.82 -25.94 -20.86
C ILE A 13 27.12 -25.91 -19.35
N THR A 14 26.17 -26.32 -18.52
CA THR A 14 26.31 -26.35 -17.06
C THR A 14 27.42 -27.30 -16.62
N GLU A 15 27.49 -28.49 -17.19
CA GLU A 15 28.56 -29.44 -16.92
C GLU A 15 29.94 -28.95 -17.39
N SER A 16 30.01 -28.22 -18.49
CA SER A 16 31.27 -27.65 -19.00
C SER A 16 31.80 -26.51 -18.15
N MET A 17 30.95 -25.79 -17.40
CA MET A 17 31.33 -24.69 -16.51
C MET A 17 31.92 -25.13 -15.18
N LYS A 18 31.61 -26.30 -14.67
CA LYS A 18 32.12 -26.83 -13.37
C LYS A 18 33.65 -26.78 -13.26
N PRO A 19 34.42 -27.27 -14.22
CA PRO A 19 35.89 -27.23 -14.14
C PRO A 19 36.43 -25.80 -14.20
N ALA A 20 35.78 -24.90 -14.97
CA ALA A 20 36.21 -23.50 -15.05
C ALA A 20 36.01 -22.76 -13.71
N LEU A 21 34.91 -22.99 -13.02
CA LEU A 21 34.64 -22.43 -11.68
C LEU A 21 35.63 -22.95 -10.63
N LEU A 22 36.01 -24.23 -10.69
CA LEU A 22 37.02 -24.80 -9.81
C LEU A 22 38.39 -24.14 -10.01
N VAL A 23 38.82 -23.97 -11.25
CA VAL A 23 40.08 -23.28 -11.59
C VAL A 23 40.06 -21.83 -11.11
N LEU A 24 38.97 -21.11 -11.31
CA LEU A 24 38.81 -19.72 -10.88
C LEU A 24 38.87 -19.60 -9.35
N GLY A 25 38.29 -20.54 -8.62
CA GLY A 25 38.35 -20.64 -7.17
C GLY A 25 39.77 -20.88 -6.64
N LEU A 26 40.55 -21.74 -7.31
CA LEU A 26 41.97 -21.99 -6.97
C LEU A 26 42.84 -20.76 -7.22
N ILE A 27 42.64 -20.04 -8.33
CA ILE A 27 43.35 -18.78 -8.63
C ILE A 27 43.04 -17.73 -7.55
N LEU A 28 41.79 -17.60 -7.14
CA LEU A 28 41.39 -16.68 -6.07
C LEU A 28 42.07 -17.00 -4.74
N ALA A 29 42.09 -18.28 -4.34
CA ALA A 29 42.76 -18.72 -3.12
C ALA A 29 44.26 -18.37 -3.15
N ALA A 30 44.93 -18.59 -4.28
CA ALA A 30 46.35 -18.25 -4.45
C ALA A 30 46.60 -16.73 -4.34
N LEU A 31 45.73 -15.89 -4.91
CA LEU A 31 45.82 -14.42 -4.80
C LEU A 31 45.62 -13.94 -3.37
N VAL A 32 44.65 -14.47 -2.65
CA VAL A 32 44.40 -14.14 -1.22
C VAL A 32 45.62 -14.49 -0.37
N ILE A 33 46.19 -15.69 -0.54
CA ILE A 33 47.39 -16.13 0.18
C ILE A 33 48.55 -15.18 -0.15
N SER A 34 48.75 -14.82 -1.41
CA SER A 34 49.77 -13.89 -1.86
C SER A 34 49.63 -12.51 -1.23
N CYS A 35 48.40 -11.96 -1.12
CA CYS A 35 48.12 -10.71 -0.42
C CYS A 35 48.52 -10.80 1.07
N ILE A 36 48.17 -11.88 1.75
CA ILE A 36 48.46 -12.08 3.19
C ILE A 36 50.00 -12.14 3.41
N VAL A 37 50.68 -12.98 2.62
CA VAL A 37 52.13 -13.15 2.73
C VAL A 37 52.87 -11.83 2.44
N PHE A 38 52.50 -11.14 1.35
CA PHE A 38 53.14 -9.86 0.99
C PHE A 38 52.88 -8.77 2.03
N THR A 39 51.68 -8.71 2.59
CA THR A 39 51.36 -7.78 3.70
C THR A 39 52.18 -8.08 4.94
N ALA A 40 52.34 -9.36 5.31
CA ALA A 40 53.15 -9.79 6.44
C ALA A 40 54.66 -9.46 6.27
N ILE A 41 55.18 -9.61 5.05
CA ILE A 41 56.58 -9.23 4.72
C ILE A 41 56.78 -7.71 4.86
N LEU A 42 55.84 -6.93 4.34
CA LEU A 42 55.90 -5.46 4.45
C LEU A 42 55.78 -4.96 5.89
N ALA A 43 54.96 -5.61 6.72
CA ALA A 43 54.82 -5.26 8.15
C ALA A 43 56.12 -5.49 8.94
N ARG A 44 56.93 -6.48 8.55
CA ARG A 44 58.23 -6.77 9.21
C ARG A 44 59.38 -5.84 8.75
N SER A 45 59.24 -5.11 7.65
CA SER A 45 60.34 -4.36 7.04
C SER A 45 60.48 -2.89 7.43
N GLY A 46 59.80 -2.43 8.49
CA GLY A 46 60.08 -1.14 9.18
C GLY A 46 60.00 0.10 8.26
N GLY A 47 58.94 0.30 7.52
CA GLY A 47 58.70 1.48 6.70
C GLY A 47 58.36 1.14 5.26
N ILE A 48 57.13 1.51 4.83
CA ILE A 48 56.61 1.18 3.49
C ILE A 48 56.90 2.34 2.54
N SER A 49 57.82 2.15 1.60
CA SER A 49 58.06 3.11 0.50
C SER A 49 56.86 3.25 -0.43
N ILE A 50 56.72 4.39 -1.08
CA ILE A 50 55.59 4.69 -1.98
C ILE A 50 55.43 3.59 -3.06
N GLY A 51 56.52 3.09 -3.64
CA GLY A 51 56.45 2.01 -4.63
C GLY A 51 55.85 0.70 -4.12
N LYS A 52 56.19 0.31 -2.84
CA LYS A 52 55.60 -0.88 -2.23
C LYS A 52 54.12 -0.71 -1.87
N LYS A 53 53.68 0.51 -1.55
CA LYS A 53 52.24 0.83 -1.36
C LYS A 53 51.45 0.68 -2.67
N ILE A 54 52.01 1.11 -3.81
CA ILE A 54 51.39 0.97 -5.11
C ILE A 54 51.25 -0.51 -5.50
N VAL A 55 52.29 -1.33 -5.29
CA VAL A 55 52.22 -2.77 -5.58
C VAL A 55 51.17 -3.47 -4.69
N LEU A 56 51.07 -3.13 -3.42
CA LEU A 56 50.08 -3.69 -2.53
C LEU A 56 48.67 -3.30 -2.94
N ALA A 57 48.45 -2.04 -3.28
CA ALA A 57 47.15 -1.56 -3.78
C ALA A 57 46.74 -2.27 -5.09
N ALA A 58 47.67 -2.45 -6.02
CA ALA A 58 47.43 -3.18 -7.28
C ALA A 58 47.03 -4.65 -6.98
N LEU A 59 47.71 -5.31 -6.06
CA LEU A 59 47.42 -6.68 -5.68
C LEU A 59 46.02 -6.81 -5.03
N TYR A 60 45.62 -5.88 -4.17
CA TYR A 60 44.28 -5.84 -3.60
C TYR A 60 43.20 -5.60 -4.66
N VAL A 61 43.40 -4.67 -5.59
CA VAL A 61 42.47 -4.41 -6.70
C VAL A 61 42.30 -5.65 -7.56
N THR A 62 43.41 -6.33 -7.94
CA THR A 62 43.35 -7.57 -8.72
C THR A 62 42.59 -8.67 -7.99
N THR A 63 42.83 -8.86 -6.68
CA THR A 63 42.12 -9.85 -5.87
C THR A 63 40.62 -9.54 -5.81
N LEU A 64 40.25 -8.28 -5.61
CA LEU A 64 38.85 -7.85 -5.60
C LEU A 64 38.15 -8.07 -6.96
N THR A 65 38.84 -7.80 -8.06
CA THR A 65 38.32 -8.04 -9.41
C THR A 65 38.08 -9.52 -9.68
N VAL A 66 39.02 -10.39 -9.29
CA VAL A 66 38.84 -11.86 -9.44
C VAL A 66 37.72 -12.37 -8.55
N LEU A 67 37.58 -11.84 -7.32
CA LEU A 67 36.43 -12.13 -6.43
C LEU A 67 35.11 -11.80 -7.10
N LEU A 68 34.99 -10.61 -7.67
CA LEU A 68 33.79 -10.17 -8.36
C LEU A 68 33.47 -11.05 -9.56
N CYS A 69 34.46 -11.36 -10.39
CA CYS A 69 34.27 -12.25 -11.54
C CYS A 69 33.83 -13.66 -11.11
N THR A 70 34.45 -14.22 -10.07
CA THR A 70 34.07 -15.53 -9.52
C THR A 70 32.63 -15.53 -9.01
N PHE A 71 32.25 -14.48 -8.29
CA PHE A 71 30.87 -14.32 -7.81
C PHE A 71 29.87 -14.22 -8.96
N LEU A 72 30.15 -13.44 -9.99
CA LEU A 72 29.27 -13.31 -11.15
C LEU A 72 29.13 -14.63 -11.93
N CYS A 73 30.23 -15.35 -12.14
CA CYS A 73 30.18 -16.66 -12.78
C CYS A 73 29.40 -17.68 -11.97
N PHE A 74 29.59 -17.71 -10.65
CA PHE A 74 28.84 -18.60 -9.77
C PHE A 74 27.34 -18.29 -9.76
N ARG A 75 26.99 -17.02 -9.74
CA ARG A 75 25.60 -16.58 -9.86
C ARG A 75 24.96 -16.99 -11.18
N GLN A 76 25.70 -16.82 -12.29
CA GLN A 76 25.22 -17.25 -13.61
C GLN A 76 25.01 -18.77 -13.66
N TYR A 77 25.91 -19.54 -13.05
CA TYR A 77 25.78 -20.99 -12.92
C TYR A 77 24.52 -21.38 -12.15
N GLN A 78 24.24 -20.74 -11.01
CA GLN A 78 23.03 -21.00 -10.20
C GLN A 78 21.75 -20.67 -10.98
N ILE A 79 21.71 -19.58 -11.71
CA ILE A 79 20.54 -19.23 -12.55
C ILE A 79 20.29 -20.32 -13.60
N MET A 80 21.32 -20.87 -14.22
CA MET A 80 21.17 -21.92 -15.22
C MET A 80 20.75 -23.26 -14.60
N GLU A 81 21.20 -23.57 -13.41
CA GLU A 81 20.80 -24.78 -12.66
C GLU A 81 19.33 -24.72 -12.24
N ASP A 82 18.86 -23.55 -11.75
CA ASP A 82 17.46 -23.31 -11.40
C ASP A 82 16.53 -23.36 -12.62
N MET A 83 16.96 -22.85 -13.77
CA MET A 83 16.21 -22.96 -15.04
C MET A 83 16.06 -24.43 -15.49
N SER A 84 17.10 -25.23 -15.33
CA SER A 84 17.10 -26.66 -15.68
C SER A 84 16.17 -27.48 -14.76
N ALA A 85 16.07 -27.13 -13.48
CA ALA A 85 15.19 -27.79 -12.52
C ALA A 85 13.69 -27.47 -12.75
N THR A 86 13.39 -26.28 -13.28
CA THR A 86 12.02 -25.82 -13.52
C THR A 86 11.40 -26.46 -14.77
N GLU A 87 12.22 -26.77 -15.79
CA GLU A 87 11.74 -27.41 -17.02
C GLU A 87 11.34 -28.90 -16.85
N THR A 88 11.85 -29.58 -15.82
CA THR A 88 11.53 -30.98 -15.53
C THR A 88 10.22 -31.23 -14.79
N ALA A 89 9.58 -30.14 -14.24
CA ALA A 89 8.38 -30.25 -13.41
C ALA A 89 7.04 -30.09 -14.14
N ASN A 90 7.02 -29.70 -15.42
CA ASN A 90 5.80 -29.39 -16.16
C ASN A 90 5.57 -30.33 -17.36
N SER A 91 4.81 -31.42 -17.15
CA SER A 91 4.12 -32.14 -18.23
C SER A 91 2.65 -32.34 -17.84
N PRO A 92 1.69 -31.95 -18.69
CA PRO A 92 0.28 -32.05 -18.37
C PRO A 92 -0.36 -33.36 -18.82
N SER A 93 -1.21 -33.90 -17.97
CA SER A 93 -2.13 -34.99 -18.31
C SER A 93 -3.53 -34.46 -18.57
N ALA A 94 -4.06 -34.74 -19.74
CA ALA A 94 -5.39 -34.33 -20.16
C ALA A 94 -6.43 -35.41 -19.82
N THR A 95 -7.61 -35.03 -19.33
CA THR A 95 -8.82 -35.85 -19.48
C THR A 95 -10.05 -34.94 -19.59
N GLN A 96 -10.76 -35.07 -20.69
CA GLN A 96 -12.07 -34.52 -20.97
C GLN A 96 -13.16 -35.38 -20.33
N THR A 97 -14.26 -34.76 -19.90
CA THR A 97 -15.59 -35.41 -19.93
C THR A 97 -16.73 -34.37 -20.04
N THR A 98 -17.57 -34.58 -21.01
CA THR A 98 -18.84 -33.91 -21.39
C THR A 98 -20.03 -34.50 -20.64
N ALA A 99 -21.09 -33.67 -20.39
CA ALA A 99 -22.52 -33.99 -20.48
C ALA A 99 -23.32 -32.82 -19.90
N ALA A 100 -24.21 -32.25 -20.59
CA ALA A 100 -25.53 -32.42 -21.15
C ALA A 100 -26.64 -31.77 -20.25
N GLN A 101 -27.41 -30.90 -20.93
CA GLN A 101 -28.57 -30.15 -20.45
C GLN A 101 -29.78 -31.03 -20.15
N GLU A 102 -30.64 -30.56 -19.27
CA GLU A 102 -32.11 -30.74 -19.40
C GLU A 102 -32.89 -29.55 -18.79
N THR A 103 -33.86 -29.10 -19.54
CA THR A 103 -34.84 -28.05 -19.26
C THR A 103 -36.13 -28.64 -18.74
N GLU A 104 -36.77 -28.00 -17.75
CA GLU A 104 -38.23 -28.11 -17.57
C GLU A 104 -38.87 -26.82 -17.03
N ALA A 105 -40.01 -26.47 -17.65
CA ALA A 105 -40.83 -25.30 -17.31
C ALA A 105 -42.05 -25.72 -16.51
N THR A 106 -42.51 -24.90 -15.56
CA THR A 106 -43.90 -24.94 -15.09
C THR A 106 -44.41 -23.64 -14.42
N THR A 107 -45.43 -23.08 -15.04
CA THR A 107 -46.69 -22.39 -14.59
C THR A 107 -46.83 -21.74 -13.22
N GLU A 108 -47.24 -20.46 -13.26
CA GLU A 108 -47.81 -19.63 -12.19
C GLU A 108 -49.19 -20.04 -11.68
N PRO A 109 -49.52 -19.65 -10.43
CA PRO A 109 -50.85 -19.11 -10.07
C PRO A 109 -50.77 -17.91 -9.08
N PRO A 110 -51.87 -17.33 -8.61
CA PRO A 110 -52.18 -15.92 -8.83
C PRO A 110 -51.90 -14.98 -7.62
N THR A 111 -51.84 -13.70 -7.96
CA THR A 111 -51.53 -12.47 -7.20
C THR A 111 -52.36 -12.24 -5.94
N GLU A 112 -51.69 -11.98 -4.81
CA GLU A 112 -52.18 -11.23 -3.66
C GLU A 112 -51.57 -9.81 -3.58
N PRO A 113 -52.20 -8.83 -2.88
CA PRO A 113 -51.80 -7.42 -2.95
C PRO A 113 -50.46 -7.14 -2.28
N PRO A 114 -49.73 -6.06 -2.66
CA PRO A 114 -48.34 -5.86 -2.30
C PRO A 114 -48.18 -5.60 -0.78
N THR A 115 -47.67 -6.59 -0.10
CA THR A 115 -46.96 -6.38 1.15
C THR A 115 -45.60 -5.80 0.79
N GLU A 116 -45.19 -4.71 1.40
CA GLU A 116 -43.82 -4.22 1.27
C GLU A 116 -42.85 -5.39 1.49
N PRO A 117 -41.86 -5.57 0.58
CA PRO A 117 -40.92 -6.66 0.78
C PRO A 117 -40.22 -6.44 2.13
N PRO A 118 -40.00 -7.47 2.94
CA PRO A 118 -39.13 -7.36 4.09
C PRO A 118 -37.77 -6.86 3.59
N THR A 119 -37.30 -5.76 4.14
CA THR A 119 -35.94 -5.26 3.91
C THR A 119 -35.01 -6.41 4.28
N GLU A 120 -34.32 -6.99 3.30
CA GLU A 120 -33.27 -7.96 3.61
C GLU A 120 -32.26 -7.28 4.52
N PRO A 121 -31.84 -7.95 5.60
CA PRO A 121 -30.83 -7.38 6.49
C PRO A 121 -29.55 -7.10 5.69
N ASP A 122 -28.91 -5.98 5.96
CA ASP A 122 -27.64 -5.63 5.35
C ASP A 122 -26.63 -6.78 5.49
N PRO A 123 -25.86 -7.08 4.43
CA PRO A 123 -24.91 -8.17 4.47
C PRO A 123 -23.85 -7.93 5.57
N THR A 124 -23.51 -8.97 6.30
CA THR A 124 -22.53 -8.92 7.40
C THR A 124 -21.44 -9.96 7.19
N VAL A 125 -20.23 -9.67 7.68
CA VAL A 125 -19.15 -10.64 7.72
C VAL A 125 -19.19 -11.44 9.01
N ALA A 126 -18.92 -12.76 8.91
CA ALA A 126 -18.80 -13.67 10.06
C ALA A 126 -17.51 -14.51 9.91
N PRO A 127 -16.33 -13.91 10.10
CA PRO A 127 -15.05 -14.56 9.80
C PRO A 127 -14.74 -15.76 10.71
N ALA A 128 -14.36 -16.87 10.06
CA ALA A 128 -13.83 -18.06 10.70
C ALA A 128 -12.86 -18.76 9.75
N HIS A 129 -11.75 -19.27 10.25
CA HIS A 129 -10.80 -19.99 9.42
C HIS A 129 -11.37 -21.33 8.94
N THR A 130 -10.90 -21.76 7.79
CA THR A 130 -11.02 -23.12 7.27
C THR A 130 -9.70 -23.86 7.46
N GLU A 131 -9.63 -25.09 6.98
CA GLU A 131 -8.38 -25.85 6.96
C GLU A 131 -7.24 -25.14 6.19
N LYS A 132 -7.58 -24.37 5.12
CA LYS A 132 -6.60 -23.66 4.27
C LYS A 132 -6.12 -22.34 4.88
N SER A 133 -6.95 -21.65 5.65
CA SER A 133 -6.67 -20.36 6.25
C SER A 133 -6.43 -20.42 7.76
N ASP A 134 -6.27 -21.64 8.31
CA ASP A 134 -5.94 -21.83 9.72
C ASP A 134 -4.58 -21.18 10.05
N PRO A 135 -4.53 -20.25 11.02
CA PRO A 135 -3.28 -19.65 11.48
C PRO A 135 -2.20 -20.66 11.89
N ALA A 136 -2.59 -21.86 12.30
CA ALA A 136 -1.66 -22.95 12.66
C ALA A 136 -0.79 -23.40 11.49
N ASN A 137 -1.25 -23.32 10.24
CA ASN A 137 -0.50 -23.65 9.03
C ASN A 137 0.81 -22.86 8.93
N TRP A 138 0.79 -21.61 9.40
CA TRP A 138 1.90 -20.67 9.37
C TRP A 138 2.56 -20.50 10.74
N LYS A 139 2.21 -21.38 11.71
CA LYS A 139 2.66 -21.32 13.10
C LYS A 139 2.51 -19.91 13.69
N VAL A 140 1.42 -19.25 13.37
CA VAL A 140 1.15 -17.91 13.88
C VAL A 140 1.07 -17.95 15.40
N LYS A 141 1.97 -17.20 16.05
CA LYS A 141 1.92 -16.97 17.49
C LYS A 141 1.30 -15.60 17.71
N TRP A 142 0.05 -15.60 18.08
CA TRP A 142 -0.74 -14.41 18.36
C TRP A 142 -0.76 -14.13 19.86
N SER A 143 -0.62 -12.87 20.25
CA SER A 143 -0.74 -12.46 21.66
C SER A 143 -1.58 -11.20 21.75
N ILE A 144 -2.60 -11.24 22.61
CA ILE A 144 -3.40 -10.07 23.00
C ILE A 144 -2.73 -9.46 24.24
N MET A 145 -2.56 -8.16 24.25
CA MET A 145 -1.81 -7.46 25.30
C MET A 145 -2.57 -6.23 25.80
N GLN A 146 -2.55 -6.02 27.09
CA GLN A 146 -3.04 -4.80 27.74
C GLN A 146 -2.08 -4.42 28.88
N ASN A 147 -1.69 -3.16 28.92
CA ASN A 147 -0.78 -2.61 29.95
C ASN A 147 0.50 -3.45 30.17
N GLY A 148 1.11 -3.97 29.07
CA GLY A 148 2.30 -4.80 29.13
C GLY A 148 2.09 -6.25 29.55
N THR A 149 0.84 -6.65 29.82
CA THR A 149 0.46 -8.03 30.21
C THR A 149 -0.15 -8.76 29.03
N VAL A 150 0.26 -10.01 28.80
CA VAL A 150 -0.40 -10.91 27.86
C VAL A 150 -1.67 -11.44 28.49
N LEU A 151 -2.78 -11.35 27.74
CA LEU A 151 -4.09 -11.83 28.17
C LEU A 151 -4.42 -13.17 27.50
N ASP A 152 -5.11 -14.04 28.21
CA ASP A 152 -5.66 -15.27 27.64
C ASP A 152 -6.88 -14.98 26.75
N SER A 153 -7.64 -13.95 27.08
CA SER A 153 -8.78 -13.44 26.31
C SER A 153 -9.01 -11.96 26.58
N PHE A 154 -9.68 -11.28 25.67
CA PHE A 154 -10.07 -9.88 25.81
C PHE A 154 -11.50 -9.71 25.29
N GLN A 155 -12.24 -8.84 25.91
CA GLN A 155 -13.56 -8.41 25.45
C GLN A 155 -13.69 -6.91 25.66
N ARG A 156 -13.98 -6.19 24.59
CA ARG A 156 -14.23 -4.75 24.63
C ARG A 156 -15.64 -4.48 25.17
N ASN A 157 -15.75 -3.44 25.97
CA ASN A 157 -17.05 -3.02 26.52
C ASN A 157 -17.87 -2.25 25.48
N GLU A 158 -17.21 -1.37 24.73
CA GLU A 158 -17.83 -0.60 23.65
C GLU A 158 -17.94 -1.46 22.39
N THR A 159 -19.05 -1.36 21.69
CA THR A 159 -19.22 -2.03 20.40
C THR A 159 -18.45 -1.29 19.33
N ILE A 160 -17.60 -2.01 18.60
CA ILE A 160 -17.00 -1.52 17.35
C ILE A 160 -17.86 -2.00 16.20
N ASP A 161 -18.36 -1.06 15.42
CA ASP A 161 -19.04 -1.30 14.16
C ASP A 161 -18.74 -0.12 13.21
N PHE A 162 -18.27 -0.44 12.01
CA PHE A 162 -17.95 0.60 11.01
C PHE A 162 -19.09 0.83 10.01
N GLY A 163 -20.10 -0.03 10.00
CA GLY A 163 -21.17 0.04 9.02
C GLY A 163 -20.68 -0.12 7.59
N ASP A 164 -21.49 0.34 6.63
CA ASP A 164 -21.13 0.38 5.21
C ASP A 164 -20.19 1.54 4.90
N ALA A 165 -19.38 1.39 3.83
CA ALA A 165 -18.42 2.41 3.40
C ALA A 165 -19.04 3.78 3.12
N SER A 166 -20.27 3.79 2.59
CA SER A 166 -21.00 5.03 2.29
C SER A 166 -21.42 5.81 3.54
N GLN A 167 -21.39 5.17 4.70
CA GLN A 167 -21.76 5.74 6.00
C GLN A 167 -20.52 6.05 6.88
N TYR A 168 -19.32 5.76 6.39
CA TYR A 168 -18.10 5.89 7.20
C TYR A 168 -17.86 7.30 7.73
N SER A 169 -18.18 8.33 6.98
CA SER A 169 -17.88 9.72 7.35
C SER A 169 -19.09 10.63 7.21
N ALA A 170 -19.26 11.52 8.19
CA ALA A 170 -20.20 12.64 8.14
C ALA A 170 -19.67 13.83 7.29
N LEU A 171 -18.40 13.79 6.88
CA LEU A 171 -17.75 14.86 6.11
C LEU A 171 -17.89 14.65 4.61
N ASP A 172 -18.17 15.69 3.88
CA ASP A 172 -18.06 15.74 2.43
C ASP A 172 -16.59 15.79 2.02
N GLY A 173 -16.04 14.65 1.52
CA GLY A 173 -14.67 14.66 1.07
C GLY A 173 -13.94 13.31 1.09
N ILE A 174 -12.63 13.39 0.96
CA ILE A 174 -11.70 12.27 1.06
C ILE A 174 -11.01 12.35 2.42
N VAL A 175 -11.55 11.62 3.41
CA VAL A 175 -11.20 11.78 4.83
C VAL A 175 -10.10 10.82 5.32
N THR A 176 -9.72 9.84 4.51
CA THR A 176 -8.64 8.88 4.80
C THR A 176 -8.03 8.37 3.49
N PHE A 177 -6.95 7.60 3.57
CA PHE A 177 -6.38 6.96 2.38
C PHE A 177 -7.41 6.09 1.68
N ARG A 178 -7.63 6.31 0.38
CA ARG A 178 -8.66 5.66 -0.45
C ARG A 178 -10.09 5.85 0.05
N GLY A 179 -10.38 6.97 0.72
CA GLY A 179 -11.72 7.51 0.96
C GLY A 179 -12.41 7.01 2.23
N ASP A 180 -12.53 5.71 2.43
CA ASP A 180 -13.40 5.10 3.44
C ASP A 180 -12.77 3.87 4.12
N ASN A 181 -13.55 3.16 4.97
CA ASN A 181 -13.12 1.96 5.69
C ASN A 181 -12.97 0.71 4.80
N TYR A 182 -13.57 0.68 3.59
CA TYR A 182 -13.39 -0.38 2.57
C TYR A 182 -12.26 -0.04 1.59
N ARG A 183 -11.74 1.18 1.61
CA ARG A 183 -10.72 1.71 0.69
C ARG A 183 -11.17 1.72 -0.77
N THR A 184 -12.45 2.02 -1.01
CA THR A 184 -13.09 1.92 -2.33
C THR A 184 -12.55 2.93 -3.34
N GLY A 185 -12.09 4.11 -2.90
CA GLY A 185 -11.50 5.10 -3.79
C GLY A 185 -11.21 6.45 -3.15
N ALA A 186 -10.38 7.24 -3.80
CA ALA A 186 -10.03 8.60 -3.38
C ALA A 186 -10.77 9.64 -4.23
N SER A 187 -12.06 9.44 -4.45
CA SER A 187 -12.90 10.29 -5.30
C SER A 187 -14.18 10.68 -4.58
N PHE A 188 -14.49 11.97 -4.57
CA PHE A 188 -15.71 12.54 -4.02
C PHE A 188 -16.44 13.37 -5.08
N GLY A 189 -17.76 13.19 -5.18
CA GLY A 189 -18.60 13.86 -6.16
C GLY A 189 -18.50 13.29 -7.57
N THR A 190 -19.08 14.00 -8.52
CA THR A 190 -19.10 13.65 -9.95
C THR A 190 -18.59 14.79 -10.81
N THR A 191 -18.08 14.47 -11.99
CA THR A 191 -17.53 15.43 -12.95
C THR A 191 -17.96 15.06 -14.36
N ASP A 192 -18.81 15.87 -14.97
CA ASP A 192 -19.21 15.71 -16.37
C ASP A 192 -18.16 16.40 -17.26
N MET A 193 -17.23 15.60 -17.77
CA MET A 193 -16.14 16.10 -18.60
C MET A 193 -16.63 16.45 -20.00
N VAL A 194 -16.38 17.70 -20.43
CA VAL A 194 -16.75 18.21 -21.75
C VAL A 194 -15.57 18.11 -22.72
N SER A 195 -14.40 18.59 -22.32
CA SER A 195 -13.21 18.61 -23.16
C SER A 195 -12.30 17.39 -22.96
N GLN A 196 -12.53 16.62 -21.93
CA GLN A 196 -11.72 15.46 -21.51
C GLN A 196 -10.24 15.82 -21.39
N THR A 197 -9.94 16.96 -20.79
CA THR A 197 -8.58 17.48 -20.63
C THR A 197 -8.22 17.68 -19.17
N LEU A 198 -6.91 17.58 -18.89
CA LEU A 198 -6.31 17.88 -17.60
C LEU A 198 -5.57 19.21 -17.70
N THR A 199 -5.97 20.20 -16.90
CA THR A 199 -5.37 21.55 -16.90
C THR A 199 -4.82 21.90 -15.53
N LYS A 200 -3.53 22.30 -15.45
CA LYS A 200 -2.94 22.74 -14.19
C LYS A 200 -3.63 24.00 -13.69
N LYS A 201 -4.31 23.92 -12.54
CA LYS A 201 -5.03 25.00 -11.90
C LYS A 201 -4.10 25.85 -11.02
N TRP A 202 -3.35 25.18 -10.15
CA TRP A 202 -2.38 25.83 -9.27
C TRP A 202 -1.20 24.88 -8.94
N SER A 203 -0.17 25.45 -8.31
CA SER A 203 0.93 24.67 -7.76
C SER A 203 1.54 25.35 -6.53
N ALA A 204 1.84 24.58 -5.51
CA ALA A 204 2.46 25.04 -4.27
C ALA A 204 3.81 24.36 -4.05
N LYS A 205 4.83 25.14 -3.69
CA LYS A 205 6.16 24.61 -3.36
C LYS A 205 6.19 24.16 -1.90
N ILE A 206 6.79 22.99 -1.68
CA ILE A 206 7.06 22.43 -0.35
C ILE A 206 8.56 22.19 -0.16
N GLY A 207 8.94 21.80 1.04
CA GLY A 207 10.33 21.74 1.43
C GLY A 207 11.00 20.37 1.23
N SER A 208 12.06 20.18 2.01
CA SER A 208 12.77 18.92 2.19
C SER A 208 13.21 18.76 3.64
N LEU A 209 13.29 17.51 4.11
CA LEU A 209 13.79 17.14 5.43
C LEU A 209 15.08 16.35 5.27
N LYS A 210 16.13 16.79 5.99
CA LYS A 210 17.40 16.06 6.00
C LYS A 210 17.24 14.75 6.78
N GLY A 211 17.50 13.62 6.14
CA GLY A 211 17.47 12.29 6.71
C GLY A 211 18.84 11.72 7.03
N ALA A 212 18.92 10.59 7.76
CA ALA A 212 20.17 9.88 8.04
C ALA A 212 20.80 9.34 6.76
N ASN A 213 19.98 8.86 5.81
CA ASN A 213 20.39 8.21 4.58
C ASN A 213 20.13 9.05 3.33
N GLY A 214 19.92 10.37 3.48
CA GLY A 214 19.60 11.27 2.38
C GLY A 214 18.53 12.30 2.73
N ASN A 215 18.01 13.01 1.73
CA ASN A 215 16.96 13.98 1.93
C ASN A 215 15.59 13.38 1.59
N TRP A 216 14.62 13.56 2.49
CA TRP A 216 13.22 13.33 2.23
C TRP A 216 12.64 14.56 1.51
N THR A 217 12.15 14.39 0.28
CA THR A 217 11.70 15.50 -0.56
C THR A 217 10.32 15.24 -1.12
N GLY A 218 9.49 16.28 -1.17
CA GLY A 218 8.20 16.24 -1.81
C GLY A 218 7.17 15.39 -1.07
N CYS A 219 6.35 14.67 -1.84
CA CYS A 219 5.32 13.77 -1.33
C CYS A 219 5.70 12.33 -1.60
N GLY A 220 5.43 11.46 -0.64
CA GLY A 220 5.86 10.09 -0.66
C GLY A 220 4.82 9.12 -1.21
N TRP A 221 5.27 7.95 -1.50
CA TRP A 221 4.54 6.75 -1.77
C TRP A 221 3.58 6.45 -0.61
N THR A 222 2.44 5.87 -0.80
CA THR A 222 1.30 5.77 0.12
C THR A 222 0.73 7.11 0.62
N GLY A 223 1.39 8.24 0.34
CA GLY A 223 0.87 9.56 0.66
C GLY A 223 -0.26 9.95 -0.29
N GLN A 224 -1.31 10.54 0.28
CA GLN A 224 -2.46 11.04 -0.44
C GLN A 224 -2.96 12.28 0.28
N PRO A 225 -3.38 13.36 -0.41
CA PRO A 225 -4.05 14.47 0.24
C PRO A 225 -5.41 14.04 0.78
N LEU A 226 -5.80 14.60 1.92
CA LEU A 226 -7.19 14.65 2.38
C LEU A 226 -7.81 15.91 1.78
N ILE A 227 -9.07 15.83 1.37
CA ILE A 227 -9.80 16.97 0.80
C ILE A 227 -11.18 17.00 1.43
N VAL A 228 -11.57 18.10 2.03
CA VAL A 228 -12.79 18.19 2.82
C VAL A 228 -13.51 19.52 2.63
N ARG A 229 -14.82 19.47 2.52
CA ARG A 229 -15.70 20.62 2.66
C ARG A 229 -16.23 20.63 4.08
N TRP A 230 -15.81 21.62 4.86
CA TRP A 230 -16.32 21.80 6.22
C TRP A 230 -17.69 22.47 6.18
N ASP A 231 -18.59 22.07 7.06
CA ASP A 231 -19.81 22.83 7.32
C ASP A 231 -19.48 24.21 7.92
N ASP A 232 -20.40 25.14 7.83
CA ASP A 232 -20.14 26.54 8.24
C ASP A 232 -19.92 26.68 9.75
N GLU A 233 -20.54 25.85 10.59
CA GLU A 233 -20.35 25.88 12.05
C GLU A 233 -18.94 25.41 12.42
N THR A 234 -18.51 24.29 11.87
CA THR A 234 -17.16 23.78 12.08
C THR A 234 -16.12 24.74 11.49
N LYS A 235 -16.35 25.26 10.26
CA LYS A 235 -15.45 26.22 9.60
C LYS A 235 -15.19 27.47 10.46
N ALA A 236 -16.20 27.97 11.15
CA ALA A 236 -16.10 29.17 11.98
C ALA A 236 -15.13 29.00 13.17
N ILE A 237 -15.01 27.82 13.72
CA ILE A 237 -14.14 27.53 14.89
C ILE A 237 -12.76 26.97 14.51
N LEU A 238 -12.54 26.57 13.24
CA LEU A 238 -11.23 26.11 12.77
C LEU A 238 -10.16 27.20 12.86
N GLY A 239 -8.90 26.79 13.01
CA GLY A 239 -7.73 27.67 12.99
C GLY A 239 -7.39 28.24 11.62
N LEU A 240 -8.40 28.58 10.81
CA LEU A 240 -8.28 29.18 9.49
C LEU A 240 -7.95 30.66 9.56
N TYR A 241 -7.39 31.24 8.47
CA TYR A 241 -7.34 32.67 8.29
C TYR A 241 -8.77 33.23 8.16
N GLU A 242 -9.00 34.45 8.62
CA GLU A 242 -10.35 35.03 8.68
C GLU A 242 -11.02 35.09 7.29
N GLU A 243 -10.27 35.47 6.25
CA GLU A 243 -10.78 35.50 4.88
C GLU A 243 -11.18 34.08 4.35
N LYS A 244 -10.62 33.02 4.93
CA LYS A 244 -10.98 31.64 4.59
C LYS A 244 -12.20 31.15 5.37
N LYS A 245 -12.41 31.66 6.60
CA LYS A 245 -13.65 31.40 7.35
C LYS A 245 -14.86 32.01 6.66
N GLU A 246 -14.68 33.23 6.09
CA GLU A 246 -15.72 33.95 5.37
C GLU A 246 -15.99 33.41 3.97
N LYS A 247 -15.08 32.60 3.41
CA LYS A 247 -15.22 32.06 2.07
C LYS A 247 -16.35 31.03 2.02
N GLU A 248 -17.39 31.27 1.22
CA GLU A 248 -18.47 30.33 0.94
C GLU A 248 -17.94 29.11 0.18
N GLY A 249 -18.40 27.92 0.58
CA GLY A 249 -18.04 26.68 -0.11
C GLY A 249 -16.55 26.32 -0.07
N LEU A 250 -15.79 26.81 0.92
CA LEU A 250 -14.38 26.48 1.09
C LEU A 250 -14.18 24.96 1.13
N VAL A 251 -13.34 24.45 0.24
CA VAL A 251 -12.83 23.06 0.27
C VAL A 251 -11.36 23.11 0.63
N GLU A 252 -11.00 22.45 1.72
CA GLU A 252 -9.64 22.43 2.24
C GLU A 252 -8.90 21.16 1.85
N VAL A 253 -7.68 21.32 1.32
CA VAL A 253 -6.71 20.26 1.07
C VAL A 253 -5.76 20.18 2.25
N ILE A 254 -5.67 19.03 2.91
CA ILE A 254 -4.77 18.77 4.04
C ILE A 254 -3.76 17.71 3.63
N TYR A 255 -2.47 18.06 3.64
CA TYR A 255 -1.45 17.17 3.10
C TYR A 255 -0.23 17.04 4.01
N ALA A 256 -0.06 15.89 4.63
CA ALA A 256 1.17 15.51 5.34
C ALA A 256 2.23 15.02 4.33
N THR A 257 3.45 15.58 4.40
CA THR A 257 4.47 15.43 3.37
C THR A 257 5.82 14.95 3.91
N LEU A 258 6.69 14.48 3.02
CA LEU A 258 8.00 13.93 3.38
C LEU A 258 8.95 14.96 4.03
N ASP A 259 8.73 16.24 3.81
CA ASP A 259 9.53 17.31 4.43
C ASP A 259 9.17 17.59 5.90
N GLY A 260 8.23 16.81 6.45
CA GLY A 260 7.85 16.86 7.85
C GLY A 260 6.88 17.96 8.21
N HIS A 261 6.09 18.43 7.24
CA HIS A 261 5.03 19.39 7.43
C HIS A 261 3.65 18.78 7.13
N ILE A 262 2.62 19.37 7.72
CA ILE A 262 1.23 19.22 7.31
C ILE A 262 0.84 20.55 6.69
N TYR A 263 0.52 20.55 5.40
CA TYR A 263 0.12 21.72 4.63
C TYR A 263 -1.39 21.79 4.49
N PHE A 264 -1.90 23.03 4.37
CA PHE A 264 -3.32 23.32 4.27
C PHE A 264 -3.55 24.31 3.12
N TYR A 265 -4.30 23.89 2.11
CA TYR A 265 -4.53 24.70 0.92
C TYR A 265 -6.01 24.81 0.60
N ASP A 266 -6.40 25.93 0.01
CA ASP A 266 -7.68 26.09 -0.66
C ASP A 266 -7.65 25.31 -1.99
N LEU A 267 -8.61 24.40 -2.20
CA LEU A 267 -8.68 23.58 -3.41
C LEU A 267 -8.82 24.43 -4.68
N GLU A 268 -9.44 25.60 -4.57
CA GLU A 268 -9.71 26.45 -5.71
C GLU A 268 -8.45 27.11 -6.30
N ASP A 269 -7.56 27.64 -5.46
CA ASP A 269 -6.44 28.48 -5.90
C ASP A 269 -5.06 28.07 -5.35
N GLY A 270 -5.01 27.10 -4.43
CA GLY A 270 -3.78 26.64 -3.81
C GLY A 270 -3.17 27.61 -2.80
N SER A 271 -3.90 28.65 -2.39
CA SER A 271 -3.46 29.54 -1.30
C SER A 271 -3.59 28.82 0.05
N TYR A 272 -2.78 29.24 1.02
CA TYR A 272 -2.89 28.69 2.36
C TYR A 272 -4.23 29.03 3.00
N THR A 273 -4.84 28.02 3.66
CA THR A 273 -6.04 28.24 4.49
C THR A 273 -5.66 28.59 5.93
N ARG A 274 -4.49 28.15 6.37
CA ARG A 274 -3.86 28.38 7.68
C ARG A 274 -2.35 28.12 7.59
N ASP A 275 -1.61 28.44 8.62
CA ASP A 275 -0.18 28.14 8.67
C ASP A 275 0.10 26.65 8.66
N PRO A 276 1.09 26.16 7.90
CA PRO A 276 1.52 24.77 7.94
C PRO A 276 2.05 24.37 9.32
N ILE A 277 1.72 23.15 9.75
CA ILE A 277 2.24 22.57 11.00
C ILE A 277 3.56 21.87 10.71
N ARG A 278 4.63 22.29 11.38
CA ARG A 278 5.94 21.63 11.29
C ARG A 278 6.11 20.60 12.39
N ILE A 279 6.17 19.33 12.03
CA ILE A 279 6.48 18.19 12.92
C ILE A 279 7.97 17.85 12.87
N GLY A 280 8.60 17.95 11.70
CA GLY A 280 10.00 17.61 11.48
C GLY A 280 10.29 16.12 11.45
N MET A 281 9.28 15.31 11.12
CA MET A 281 9.33 13.87 10.86
C MET A 281 8.72 13.61 9.50
N SER A 282 9.31 12.71 8.68
CA SER A 282 8.77 12.43 7.35
C SER A 282 7.42 11.72 7.43
N PHE A 283 6.47 12.17 6.61
CA PHE A 283 5.19 11.51 6.42
C PHE A 283 5.18 10.82 5.06
N LYS A 284 5.29 9.48 5.06
CA LYS A 284 5.18 8.69 3.83
C LYS A 284 3.71 8.36 3.54
N GLY A 285 2.95 8.03 4.59
CA GLY A 285 1.54 7.67 4.52
C GLY A 285 0.60 8.88 4.49
N ALA A 286 -0.66 8.60 4.21
CA ALA A 286 -1.75 9.56 4.35
C ALA A 286 -2.19 9.67 5.81
N GLY A 287 -2.71 10.83 6.18
CA GLY A 287 -3.45 10.99 7.43
C GLY A 287 -4.89 10.50 7.31
N SER A 288 -5.65 10.69 8.40
CA SER A 288 -7.10 10.52 8.42
C SER A 288 -7.74 11.65 9.22
N LEU A 289 -8.88 12.16 8.76
CA LEU A 289 -9.74 13.02 9.55
C LEU A 289 -10.67 12.18 10.43
N ASP A 290 -11.21 12.79 11.47
CA ASP A 290 -12.21 12.14 12.30
C ASP A 290 -13.52 11.99 11.52
N PRO A 291 -14.04 10.76 11.34
CA PRO A 291 -15.22 10.53 10.50
C PRO A 291 -16.50 11.13 11.07
N ARG A 292 -16.52 11.49 12.35
CA ARG A 292 -17.66 12.17 13.01
C ARG A 292 -17.81 13.64 12.61
N GLY A 293 -16.87 14.17 11.80
CA GLY A 293 -16.79 15.59 11.50
C GLY A 293 -16.06 16.41 12.57
N TYR A 294 -15.48 15.76 13.57
CA TYR A 294 -14.69 16.45 14.58
C TYR A 294 -13.41 17.00 13.96
N PRO A 295 -12.99 18.22 14.33
CA PRO A 295 -11.82 18.88 13.73
C PRO A 295 -10.49 18.29 14.27
N LEU A 296 -10.29 17.00 14.02
CA LEU A 296 -9.10 16.23 14.37
C LEU A 296 -8.51 15.56 13.13
N MET A 297 -7.17 15.53 13.09
CA MET A 297 -6.42 14.75 12.13
C MET A 297 -5.50 13.76 12.86
N TYR A 298 -5.45 12.53 12.36
CA TYR A 298 -4.57 11.46 12.80
C TYR A 298 -3.52 11.20 11.73
N VAL A 299 -2.23 11.23 12.08
CA VAL A 299 -1.15 11.01 11.10
C VAL A 299 0.05 10.35 11.73
N GLY A 300 0.64 9.38 11.01
CA GLY A 300 1.82 8.64 11.42
C GLY A 300 3.08 9.07 10.70
N SER A 301 4.21 9.12 11.39
CA SER A 301 5.49 9.35 10.76
C SER A 301 6.17 8.06 10.34
N GLY A 302 6.86 8.12 9.21
CA GLY A 302 7.71 7.07 8.70
C GLY A 302 9.11 7.09 9.30
N ASP A 303 10.08 6.58 8.54
CA ASP A 303 11.49 6.56 8.95
C ASP A 303 12.02 7.96 9.22
N SER A 304 12.78 8.08 10.27
CA SER A 304 13.35 9.34 10.72
C SER A 304 14.82 9.24 11.04
N THR A 305 15.42 10.39 11.11
CA THR A 305 16.86 10.59 11.28
C THR A 305 17.33 10.74 12.69
N THR A 306 16.47 11.21 13.59
CA THR A 306 16.86 11.64 14.92
C THR A 306 15.90 11.22 16.04
N LYS A 307 14.68 10.84 15.69
CA LYS A 307 13.63 10.43 16.64
C LYS A 307 12.96 9.13 16.17
N SER A 308 12.46 8.33 17.09
CA SER A 308 11.59 7.20 16.75
C SER A 308 10.31 7.72 16.09
N PRO A 309 9.79 7.01 15.05
CA PRO A 309 8.49 7.31 14.47
C PRO A 309 7.38 7.40 15.53
N ARG A 310 6.36 8.19 15.23
CA ARG A 310 5.27 8.51 16.16
C ARG A 310 3.93 8.53 15.47
N MET A 311 2.88 8.28 16.22
CA MET A 311 1.51 8.67 15.92
C MET A 311 1.28 10.08 16.45
N TYR A 312 0.51 10.89 15.71
CA TYR A 312 0.12 12.23 16.11
C TYR A 312 -1.38 12.41 16.01
N ILE A 313 -1.95 13.13 16.98
CA ILE A 313 -3.30 13.67 16.89
C ILE A 313 -3.18 15.19 16.85
N VAL A 314 -3.76 15.79 15.82
CA VAL A 314 -3.68 17.21 15.52
C VAL A 314 -5.06 17.84 15.72
N SER A 315 -5.15 18.89 16.52
CA SER A 315 -6.32 19.75 16.60
C SER A 315 -6.30 20.74 15.43
N LEU A 316 -7.33 20.71 14.62
CA LEU A 316 -7.52 21.66 13.51
C LEU A 316 -8.17 22.99 13.99
N ILE A 317 -8.68 23.04 15.22
CA ILE A 317 -9.10 24.28 15.89
C ILE A 317 -7.87 25.07 16.32
N GLU A 318 -6.95 24.40 17.04
CA GLU A 318 -5.78 25.07 17.60
C GLU A 318 -4.57 25.10 16.64
N ASN A 319 -4.69 24.43 15.48
CA ASN A 319 -3.64 24.25 14.48
C ASN A 319 -2.32 23.71 15.07
N LYS A 320 -2.43 22.70 15.93
CA LYS A 320 -1.27 22.10 16.63
C LYS A 320 -1.46 20.61 16.96
N VAL A 321 -0.34 19.93 17.22
CA VAL A 321 -0.35 18.59 17.80
C VAL A 321 -0.84 18.67 19.25
N ILE A 322 -1.86 17.89 19.59
CA ILE A 322 -2.42 17.79 20.96
C ILE A 322 -2.07 16.47 21.65
N TYR A 323 -1.63 15.47 20.88
CA TYR A 323 -1.15 14.20 21.41
C TYR A 323 -0.12 13.55 20.47
N GLU A 324 0.89 12.92 21.06
CA GLU A 324 1.85 12.09 20.33
C GLU A 324 2.18 10.81 21.10
N GLN A 325 2.30 9.69 20.38
CA GLN A 325 2.72 8.41 20.94
C GLN A 325 3.92 7.86 20.16
N SER A 326 4.97 7.44 20.88
CA SER A 326 6.13 6.79 20.27
C SER A 326 5.77 5.43 19.68
N GLY A 327 6.23 5.14 18.47
CA GLY A 327 6.15 3.82 17.86
C GLY A 327 7.12 2.80 18.46
N SER A 328 8.14 3.29 19.21
CA SER A 328 9.08 2.40 19.92
C SER A 328 8.35 1.68 21.07
N ASP A 329 7.83 0.52 20.74
CA ASP A 329 7.08 -0.32 21.67
C ASP A 329 7.94 -1.51 22.11
N ILE A 330 8.05 -1.72 23.44
CA ILE A 330 8.85 -2.79 24.03
C ILE A 330 8.30 -4.18 23.70
N ASP A 331 6.99 -4.26 23.43
CA ASP A 331 6.30 -5.50 23.10
C ASP A 331 6.48 -5.92 21.65
N ALA A 332 6.96 -5.00 20.78
CA ALA A 332 7.17 -5.28 19.37
C ALA A 332 8.32 -6.28 19.15
N TYR A 333 8.07 -7.27 18.30
CA TYR A 333 9.12 -8.21 17.88
C TYR A 333 10.05 -7.61 16.83
N ARG A 334 9.51 -6.78 15.91
CA ARG A 334 10.28 -6.03 14.91
C ARG A 334 10.59 -4.64 15.46
N LYS A 335 11.86 -4.24 15.37
CA LYS A 335 12.33 -2.90 15.79
C LYS A 335 12.33 -1.92 14.60
N TRP A 336 11.25 -1.89 13.87
CA TRP A 336 10.94 -0.91 12.84
C TRP A 336 9.59 -0.30 13.20
N TYR A 337 9.56 0.97 13.49
CA TYR A 337 8.49 1.60 14.26
C TYR A 337 7.65 2.59 13.45
N ALA A 338 7.75 2.55 12.12
CA ALA A 338 7.02 3.46 11.25
C ALA A 338 5.50 3.21 11.27
N PHE A 339 4.76 4.26 10.96
CA PHE A 339 3.32 4.28 10.78
C PHE A 339 3.01 4.88 9.42
N ASP A 340 3.21 4.11 8.37
CA ASP A 340 2.96 4.52 6.99
C ASP A 340 1.51 4.23 6.57
N SER A 341 0.80 3.35 7.29
CA SER A 341 -0.63 3.09 7.13
C SER A 341 -1.50 4.27 7.59
N ALA A 342 -2.62 4.53 6.92
CA ALA A 342 -3.64 5.47 7.38
C ALA A 342 -4.56 4.79 8.41
N PRO A 343 -4.74 5.37 9.61
CA PRO A 343 -5.62 4.80 10.64
C PRO A 343 -7.09 4.95 10.29
N LEU A 344 -7.93 4.21 11.03
CA LEU A 344 -9.38 4.34 11.01
C LEU A 344 -9.91 4.59 12.43
N VAL A 345 -11.02 5.32 12.53
CA VAL A 345 -11.68 5.62 13.80
C VAL A 345 -13.04 4.96 13.82
N ALA A 346 -13.27 4.11 14.83
CA ALA A 346 -14.60 3.61 15.17
C ALA A 346 -15.35 4.73 15.90
N ALA A 347 -16.29 5.38 15.20
CA ALA A 347 -16.96 6.60 15.63
C ALA A 347 -17.71 6.40 16.96
N GLU A 348 -18.58 5.41 17.04
CA GLU A 348 -19.40 5.09 18.23
C GLU A 348 -18.53 4.69 19.42
N ALA A 349 -17.48 3.90 19.17
CA ALA A 349 -16.56 3.44 20.20
C ALA A 349 -15.50 4.47 20.57
N ASP A 350 -15.44 5.63 19.90
CA ASP A 350 -14.39 6.65 20.07
C ASP A 350 -12.99 6.03 20.13
N THR A 351 -12.71 5.12 19.19
CA THR A 351 -11.51 4.28 19.22
C THR A 351 -10.74 4.37 17.91
N LEU A 352 -9.48 4.78 18.00
CA LEU A 352 -8.52 4.80 16.89
C LEU A 352 -7.90 3.42 16.71
N ILE A 353 -7.89 2.91 15.48
CA ILE A 353 -7.38 1.59 15.12
C ILE A 353 -6.23 1.75 14.13
N TRP A 354 -5.05 1.21 14.48
CA TRP A 354 -3.83 1.47 13.72
C TRP A 354 -2.85 0.30 13.72
N PRO A 355 -2.76 -0.48 12.67
CA PRO A 355 -1.66 -1.42 12.50
C PRO A 355 -0.37 -0.69 12.14
N GLY A 356 0.75 -1.07 12.80
CA GLY A 356 2.06 -0.45 12.58
C GLY A 356 3.08 -1.43 11.99
N GLU A 357 4.15 -0.90 11.43
CA GLU A 357 5.23 -1.70 10.85
C GLU A 357 6.06 -2.46 11.88
N SER A 358 5.88 -2.20 13.15
CA SER A 358 6.47 -3.00 14.23
C SER A 358 5.79 -4.37 14.43
N GLY A 359 4.68 -4.63 13.74
CA GLY A 359 3.85 -5.82 13.89
C GLY A 359 2.90 -5.75 15.09
N ILE A 360 2.61 -4.53 15.54
CA ILE A 360 1.61 -4.26 16.57
C ILE A 360 0.36 -3.69 15.91
N LEU A 361 -0.79 -4.25 16.21
CA LEU A 361 -2.08 -3.62 15.97
C LEU A 361 -2.49 -2.88 17.24
N TYR A 362 -2.58 -1.56 17.15
CA TYR A 362 -3.02 -0.70 18.26
C TYR A 362 -4.53 -0.47 18.19
N THR A 363 -5.19 -0.49 19.34
CA THR A 363 -6.51 0.10 19.53
C THR A 363 -6.42 1.10 20.70
N ILE A 364 -6.82 2.35 20.43
CA ILE A 364 -6.61 3.47 21.33
C ILE A 364 -7.95 4.15 21.57
N LYS A 365 -8.48 4.09 22.79
CA LYS A 365 -9.63 4.87 23.20
C LYS A 365 -9.22 6.34 23.25
N LEU A 366 -9.88 7.19 22.50
CA LEU A 366 -9.50 8.60 22.36
C LEU A 366 -9.93 9.45 23.55
N ASN A 367 -11.04 9.10 24.20
CA ASN A 367 -11.69 9.89 25.26
C ASN A 367 -11.86 11.34 24.78
N THR A 368 -12.48 11.50 23.61
CA THR A 368 -12.67 12.77 22.95
C THR A 368 -13.72 13.61 23.66
N ALA A 369 -13.40 14.87 23.98
CA ALA A 369 -14.36 15.86 24.43
C ALA A 369 -14.39 17.01 23.41
N TYR A 370 -15.52 17.17 22.73
CA TYR A 370 -15.74 18.19 21.71
C TYR A 370 -16.92 19.08 22.07
N ASN A 371 -16.69 20.39 22.11
CA ASN A 371 -17.72 21.40 22.33
C ASN A 371 -17.67 22.43 21.19
N PRO A 372 -18.51 22.27 20.14
CA PRO A 372 -18.51 23.18 19.00
C PRO A 372 -18.92 24.61 19.37
N SER A 373 -19.79 24.78 20.36
CA SER A 373 -20.23 26.13 20.76
C SER A 373 -19.14 26.96 21.46
N GLU A 374 -18.16 26.30 22.08
CA GLU A 374 -17.00 26.93 22.70
C GLU A 374 -15.76 26.85 21.79
N GLY A 375 -15.84 26.18 20.64
CA GLY A 375 -14.72 25.97 19.75
C GLY A 375 -13.57 25.20 20.40
N THR A 376 -13.88 24.18 21.21
CA THR A 376 -12.86 23.42 21.95
C THR A 376 -12.92 21.92 21.64
N ILE A 377 -11.73 21.31 21.50
CA ILE A 377 -11.59 19.86 21.38
C ILE A 377 -10.37 19.36 22.15
N THR A 378 -10.56 18.30 22.90
CA THR A 378 -9.49 17.65 23.64
C THR A 378 -9.57 16.14 23.49
N VAL A 379 -8.44 15.46 23.63
CA VAL A 379 -8.34 14.00 23.67
C VAL A 379 -7.51 13.58 24.88
N SER A 380 -7.84 12.41 25.45
CA SER A 380 -7.05 11.77 26.51
C SER A 380 -6.83 10.30 26.16
N PRO A 381 -5.96 10.02 25.15
CA PRO A 381 -5.83 8.68 24.59
C PRO A 381 -5.32 7.64 25.58
N GLU A 382 -5.95 6.48 25.55
CA GLU A 382 -5.62 5.33 26.37
C GLU A 382 -5.50 4.07 25.51
N ASN A 383 -4.35 3.37 25.59
CA ASN A 383 -4.20 2.09 24.90
C ASN A 383 -5.08 1.04 25.59
N THR A 384 -6.11 0.59 24.90
CA THR A 384 -7.05 -0.40 25.47
C THR A 384 -6.53 -1.82 25.32
N ALA A 385 -6.31 -2.26 24.09
CA ALA A 385 -5.69 -3.54 23.78
C ALA A 385 -4.83 -3.39 22.54
N LYS A 386 -3.78 -4.19 22.44
CA LYS A 386 -2.94 -4.33 21.26
C LYS A 386 -2.59 -5.78 21.01
N THR A 387 -2.26 -6.12 19.78
CA THR A 387 -1.79 -7.47 19.46
C THR A 387 -0.39 -7.45 18.90
N ARG A 388 0.31 -8.56 19.06
CA ARG A 388 1.58 -8.84 18.39
C ARG A 388 1.60 -10.27 17.88
N TYR A 389 2.40 -10.53 16.86
CA TYR A 389 2.47 -11.85 16.27
C TYR A 389 3.86 -12.22 15.77
N LYS A 390 4.07 -13.52 15.58
CA LYS A 390 5.18 -14.13 14.83
C LYS A 390 4.65 -15.20 13.90
N THR A 391 5.34 -15.43 12.80
CA THR A 391 5.05 -16.46 11.81
C THR A 391 6.29 -17.33 11.55
N ASN A 392 6.14 -18.41 10.81
CA ASN A 392 7.25 -19.24 10.35
C ASN A 392 7.67 -18.95 8.90
N THR A 393 7.17 -17.89 8.27
CA THR A 393 7.55 -17.53 6.89
C THR A 393 9.04 -17.16 6.76
N GLY A 394 9.68 -16.79 7.86
CA GLY A 394 11.08 -16.33 7.86
C GLY A 394 11.25 -14.90 7.35
N HIS A 395 10.15 -14.21 7.04
CA HIS A 395 10.11 -12.85 6.50
C HIS A 395 9.82 -11.81 7.58
N LYS A 396 9.90 -10.52 7.19
CA LYS A 396 9.63 -9.39 8.08
C LYS A 396 8.14 -9.34 8.42
N THR A 397 7.80 -9.08 9.67
CA THR A 397 6.43 -8.79 10.11
C THR A 397 6.16 -7.29 10.07
N GLY A 398 4.90 -6.88 10.14
CA GLY A 398 4.49 -5.48 10.27
C GLY A 398 3.76 -4.95 9.06
N CYS A 399 2.81 -4.06 9.30
CA CYS A 399 1.89 -3.52 8.32
C CYS A 399 2.35 -2.15 7.83
N GLU A 400 2.65 -2.02 6.53
CA GLU A 400 2.99 -0.79 5.85
C GLU A 400 1.79 -0.23 5.07
N ALA A 401 1.00 -1.11 4.45
CA ALA A 401 -0.25 -0.77 3.79
C ALA A 401 -1.36 -0.37 4.80
N SER A 402 -2.35 0.38 4.34
CA SER A 402 -3.53 0.67 5.17
C SER A 402 -4.45 -0.54 5.27
N SER A 403 -5.13 -0.68 6.40
CA SER A 403 -6.11 -1.74 6.63
C SER A 403 -7.49 -1.38 6.10
N ILE A 404 -8.32 -2.41 5.88
CA ILE A 404 -9.77 -2.28 5.71
C ILE A 404 -10.49 -2.78 6.97
N ILE A 405 -11.67 -2.23 7.28
CA ILE A 405 -12.52 -2.69 8.38
C ILE A 405 -13.95 -2.84 7.87
N VAL A 406 -14.54 -4.01 8.13
CA VAL A 406 -15.92 -4.34 7.77
C VAL A 406 -16.63 -4.78 9.05
N GLY A 407 -17.68 -4.07 9.45
CA GLY A 407 -18.30 -4.27 10.76
C GLY A 407 -17.27 -4.10 11.88
N ASN A 408 -17.05 -5.16 12.66
CA ASN A 408 -16.04 -5.18 13.72
C ASN A 408 -14.76 -5.97 13.36
N HIS A 409 -14.52 -6.26 12.09
CA HIS A 409 -13.38 -7.05 11.66
C HIS A 409 -12.38 -6.22 10.83
N ILE A 410 -11.11 -6.23 11.25
CA ILE A 410 -10.02 -5.60 10.52
C ILE A 410 -9.27 -6.63 9.67
N TYR A 411 -8.94 -6.22 8.44
CA TYR A 411 -8.17 -7.00 7.49
C TYR A 411 -6.93 -6.21 7.06
N TYR A 412 -5.76 -6.82 7.17
CA TYR A 412 -4.51 -6.17 6.81
C TYR A 412 -3.42 -7.14 6.40
N GLY A 413 -2.54 -6.69 5.52
CA GLY A 413 -1.37 -7.43 5.08
C GLY A 413 -0.09 -7.02 5.80
N ASP A 414 0.91 -7.91 5.80
CA ASP A 414 2.21 -7.61 6.37
C ASP A 414 3.34 -7.68 5.32
N ASN A 415 4.51 -7.13 5.71
CA ASN A 415 5.73 -7.18 4.89
C ASN A 415 6.28 -8.60 4.68
N GLY A 416 5.72 -9.60 5.34
CA GLY A 416 6.11 -11.02 5.22
C GLY A 416 5.21 -11.82 4.32
N GLY A 417 4.19 -11.20 3.73
CA GLY A 417 3.22 -11.85 2.87
C GLY A 417 2.10 -12.56 3.61
N MET A 418 1.90 -12.28 4.88
CA MET A 418 0.72 -12.73 5.61
C MET A 418 -0.40 -11.72 5.51
N PHE A 419 -1.62 -12.20 5.32
CA PHE A 419 -2.84 -11.40 5.37
C PHE A 419 -3.73 -11.93 6.48
N PHE A 420 -4.25 -11.03 7.33
CA PHE A 420 -4.92 -11.38 8.57
C PHE A 420 -6.35 -10.83 8.62
N CYS A 421 -7.24 -11.56 9.29
CA CYS A 421 -8.51 -11.06 9.79
C CYS A 421 -8.54 -11.14 11.31
N VAL A 422 -8.83 -10.02 11.96
CA VAL A 422 -8.89 -9.92 13.42
C VAL A 422 -10.23 -9.33 13.83
N ASP A 423 -10.85 -9.95 14.81
CA ASP A 423 -12.03 -9.41 15.48
C ASP A 423 -11.61 -8.29 16.45
N LEU A 424 -12.05 -7.08 16.22
CA LEU A 424 -11.72 -5.92 17.04
C LEU A 424 -12.44 -5.89 18.38
N GLN A 425 -13.52 -6.67 18.54
CA GLN A 425 -14.26 -6.79 19.79
C GLN A 425 -13.51 -7.65 20.80
N THR A 426 -12.88 -8.73 20.31
CA THR A 426 -12.14 -9.71 21.13
C THR A 426 -10.63 -9.66 20.94
N MET A 427 -10.15 -8.96 19.91
CA MET A 427 -8.75 -8.95 19.47
C MET A 427 -8.23 -10.34 19.05
N GLU A 428 -9.12 -11.28 18.78
CA GLU A 428 -8.79 -12.62 18.32
C GLU A 428 -8.47 -12.66 16.82
N LEU A 429 -7.47 -13.44 16.46
CA LEU A 429 -7.17 -13.76 15.08
C LEU A 429 -8.17 -14.77 14.54
N LYS A 430 -8.97 -14.40 13.56
CA LYS A 430 -10.03 -15.24 12.97
C LYS A 430 -9.49 -16.18 11.90
N TRP A 431 -8.63 -15.66 11.01
CA TRP A 431 -7.94 -16.43 9.99
C TRP A 431 -6.65 -15.74 9.55
N ALA A 432 -5.77 -16.49 8.90
CA ALA A 432 -4.54 -16.00 8.28
C ALA A 432 -4.31 -16.68 6.94
N GLN A 433 -3.96 -15.90 5.91
CA GLN A 433 -3.66 -16.38 4.57
C GLN A 433 -2.26 -15.94 4.15
N TYR A 434 -1.45 -16.87 3.60
CA TYR A 434 -0.14 -16.54 3.06
C TYR A 434 -0.22 -16.24 1.56
N THR A 435 0.30 -15.08 1.15
CA THR A 435 0.24 -14.54 -0.21
C THR A 435 1.60 -14.53 -0.91
N ARG A 436 2.58 -15.22 -0.35
CA ARG A 436 3.93 -15.48 -0.89
C ARG A 436 4.90 -14.30 -0.84
N ASP A 437 4.44 -13.06 -0.88
CA ASP A 437 5.32 -11.88 -0.91
C ASP A 437 4.71 -10.70 -0.15
N ASP A 438 5.50 -9.70 0.08
CA ASP A 438 5.24 -8.46 0.78
C ASP A 438 3.99 -7.73 0.25
N ILE A 439 3.11 -7.27 1.14
CA ILE A 439 1.87 -6.56 0.82
C ILE A 439 2.03 -5.09 1.13
N ASN A 440 2.50 -4.34 0.12
CA ASN A 440 2.67 -2.88 0.20
C ASN A 440 1.46 -2.10 -0.30
N ALA A 441 0.67 -2.70 -1.18
CA ALA A 441 -0.56 -2.12 -1.69
C ALA A 441 -1.70 -2.29 -0.67
N THR A 442 -2.42 -1.20 -0.40
CA THR A 442 -3.62 -1.26 0.44
C THR A 442 -4.68 -2.13 -0.23
N PRO A 443 -5.28 -3.09 0.50
CA PRO A 443 -6.38 -3.89 -0.01
C PRO A 443 -7.63 -3.05 -0.25
N VAL A 444 -8.57 -3.59 -1.03
CA VAL A 444 -9.91 -3.02 -1.21
C VAL A 444 -10.97 -4.11 -0.99
N PHE A 445 -12.12 -3.71 -0.47
CA PHE A 445 -13.24 -4.62 -0.17
C PHE A 445 -14.45 -4.30 -1.04
N GLU A 446 -15.21 -5.32 -1.41
CA GLU A 446 -16.55 -5.20 -1.98
C GLU A 446 -17.50 -6.27 -1.45
N TRP A 447 -18.78 -5.98 -1.47
CA TRP A 447 -19.84 -6.98 -1.36
C TRP A 447 -20.13 -7.57 -2.74
N GLY A 448 -20.03 -8.90 -2.88
CA GLY A 448 -20.49 -9.61 -4.07
C GLY A 448 -22.02 -9.63 -4.19
N GLU A 449 -22.52 -9.95 -5.36
CA GLU A 449 -23.96 -10.10 -5.60
C GLU A 449 -24.59 -11.26 -4.80
N ASP A 450 -23.75 -12.19 -4.37
CA ASP A 450 -24.10 -13.31 -3.48
C ASP A 450 -24.17 -12.94 -2.00
N GLY A 451 -23.97 -11.66 -1.65
CA GLY A 451 -23.92 -11.16 -0.27
C GLY A 451 -22.64 -11.54 0.48
N VAL A 452 -21.65 -12.13 -0.19
CA VAL A 452 -20.35 -12.47 0.40
C VAL A 452 -19.39 -11.30 0.26
N GLY A 453 -18.66 -10.98 1.33
CA GLY A 453 -17.58 -9.99 1.28
C GLY A 453 -16.34 -10.54 0.60
N TYR A 454 -15.74 -9.75 -0.29
CA TYR A 454 -14.51 -10.08 -1.00
C TYR A 454 -13.44 -9.02 -0.82
N ILE A 455 -12.18 -9.48 -0.74
CA ILE A 455 -11.01 -8.63 -0.56
C ILE A 455 -10.04 -8.84 -1.71
N TYR A 456 -9.58 -7.74 -2.30
CA TYR A 456 -8.58 -7.76 -3.35
C TYR A 456 -7.24 -7.26 -2.82
N ILE A 457 -6.18 -8.02 -3.05
CA ILE A 457 -4.81 -7.70 -2.63
C ILE A 457 -3.83 -7.96 -3.76
N GLY A 458 -2.73 -7.22 -3.78
CA GLY A 458 -1.61 -7.46 -4.67
C GLY A 458 -0.30 -7.48 -3.87
N THR A 459 0.68 -8.25 -4.33
CA THR A 459 1.99 -8.32 -3.69
C THR A 459 3.01 -7.46 -4.42
N SER A 460 3.93 -6.85 -3.68
CA SER A 460 5.17 -6.36 -4.24
C SER A 460 6.11 -7.54 -4.56
N MET A 461 7.31 -7.27 -5.07
CA MET A 461 8.31 -8.29 -5.33
C MET A 461 9.52 -8.09 -4.43
N GLU A 462 9.48 -8.61 -3.23
CA GLU A 462 10.59 -8.59 -2.27
C GLU A 462 11.27 -9.97 -2.18
N TYR A 463 10.48 -11.04 -2.12
CA TYR A 463 10.97 -12.42 -1.92
C TYR A 463 10.82 -13.28 -3.17
N ALA A 464 9.70 -13.20 -3.89
CA ALA A 464 9.40 -13.99 -5.08
C ALA A 464 9.93 -13.32 -6.36
N LYS A 465 11.25 -13.18 -6.47
CA LYS A 465 11.92 -12.45 -7.56
C LYS A 465 11.40 -12.83 -8.94
N GLY A 466 11.08 -11.79 -9.74
CA GLY A 466 10.52 -11.93 -11.08
C GLY A 466 9.01 -12.17 -11.13
N ASN A 467 8.35 -12.32 -9.99
CA ASN A 467 6.92 -12.60 -9.94
C ASN A 467 6.18 -11.65 -9.00
N THR A 468 4.94 -11.35 -9.34
CA THR A 468 3.98 -10.67 -8.47
C THR A 468 2.63 -11.36 -8.58
N TYR A 469 1.80 -11.22 -7.54
CA TYR A 469 0.54 -11.94 -7.44
C TYR A 469 -0.58 -10.98 -7.09
N ILE A 470 -1.76 -11.23 -7.66
CA ILE A 470 -3.02 -10.55 -7.32
C ILE A 470 -4.00 -11.64 -6.89
N TYR A 471 -4.71 -11.37 -5.81
CA TYR A 471 -5.66 -12.32 -5.22
C TYR A 471 -7.02 -11.67 -4.99
N LYS A 472 -8.08 -12.47 -5.13
CA LYS A 472 -9.38 -12.26 -4.52
C LYS A 472 -9.53 -13.25 -3.38
N LEU A 473 -9.83 -12.76 -2.19
CA LEU A 473 -10.07 -13.57 -0.99
C LEU A 473 -11.53 -13.47 -0.57
N ASN A 474 -12.08 -14.55 -0.03
CA ASN A 474 -13.33 -14.52 0.70
C ASN A 474 -13.08 -13.92 2.10
N ALA A 475 -13.75 -12.83 2.45
CA ALA A 475 -13.55 -12.12 3.70
C ALA A 475 -13.95 -12.96 4.94
N ASN A 476 -14.93 -13.85 4.80
CA ASN A 476 -15.35 -14.71 5.89
C ASN A 476 -14.37 -15.85 6.16
N THR A 477 -13.83 -16.47 5.12
CA THR A 477 -13.02 -17.69 5.26
C THR A 477 -11.52 -17.48 5.11
N GLY A 478 -11.09 -16.35 4.54
CA GLY A 478 -9.69 -16.10 4.16
C GLY A 478 -9.20 -16.96 3.00
N GLU A 479 -10.06 -17.79 2.39
CA GLU A 479 -9.68 -18.60 1.24
C GLU A 479 -9.49 -17.79 -0.02
N ILE A 480 -8.53 -18.21 -0.85
CA ILE A 480 -8.29 -17.63 -2.17
C ILE A 480 -9.40 -18.07 -3.10
N VAL A 481 -10.19 -17.12 -3.62
CA VAL A 481 -11.23 -17.34 -4.64
C VAL A 481 -10.57 -17.50 -6.01
N TRP A 482 -9.68 -16.57 -6.35
CA TRP A 482 -8.82 -16.68 -7.51
C TRP A 482 -7.46 -16.01 -7.26
N GLU A 483 -6.47 -16.44 -8.03
CA GLU A 483 -5.09 -15.93 -8.03
C GLU A 483 -4.66 -15.62 -9.47
N ARG A 484 -3.99 -14.47 -9.65
CA ARG A 484 -3.31 -14.13 -10.90
C ARG A 484 -1.83 -13.92 -10.63
N LYS A 485 -1.00 -14.62 -11.38
CA LYS A 485 0.45 -14.49 -11.36
C LYS A 485 0.93 -13.71 -12.58
N PHE A 486 1.75 -12.71 -12.35
CA PHE A 486 2.46 -11.97 -13.39
C PHE A 486 3.95 -12.26 -13.26
N THR A 487 4.57 -12.57 -14.40
CA THR A 487 6.01 -12.85 -14.53
C THR A 487 6.73 -11.65 -15.13
N ASP A 488 8.04 -11.75 -15.29
CA ASP A 488 8.88 -10.72 -15.91
C ASP A 488 8.89 -9.37 -15.15
N VAL A 489 8.58 -9.40 -13.84
CA VAL A 489 8.75 -8.24 -12.97
C VAL A 489 10.24 -8.02 -12.76
N ALA A 490 10.74 -6.90 -13.27
CA ALA A 490 12.15 -6.59 -13.19
C ALA A 490 12.58 -6.27 -11.76
N TYR A 491 13.60 -6.95 -11.29
CA TYR A 491 14.18 -6.75 -9.96
C TYR A 491 15.43 -5.89 -10.01
N ASN A 492 15.51 -4.95 -9.09
CA ASN A 492 16.73 -4.20 -8.80
C ASN A 492 16.94 -4.23 -7.28
N GLU A 493 18.14 -4.57 -6.80
CA GLU A 493 18.48 -4.70 -5.36
C GLU A 493 18.16 -3.46 -4.50
N ARG A 494 17.89 -2.32 -5.12
CA ARG A 494 17.59 -1.05 -4.43
C ARG A 494 16.12 -0.70 -4.42
N VAL A 495 15.31 -1.29 -5.30
CA VAL A 495 13.89 -0.92 -5.47
C VAL A 495 13.10 -2.13 -5.92
N SER A 496 12.04 -2.48 -5.20
CA SER A 496 11.15 -3.56 -5.57
C SER A 496 10.23 -3.18 -6.75
N GLY A 497 9.68 -4.18 -7.42
CA GLY A 497 8.64 -4.07 -8.44
C GLY A 497 7.34 -4.72 -7.98
N GLY A 498 6.48 -5.09 -8.91
CA GLY A 498 5.21 -5.72 -8.64
C GLY A 498 4.11 -4.73 -8.28
N VAL A 499 3.13 -5.16 -7.51
CA VAL A 499 2.01 -4.31 -7.07
C VAL A 499 2.43 -3.49 -5.87
N LEU A 500 2.72 -2.21 -6.10
CA LEU A 500 3.14 -1.23 -5.10
C LEU A 500 2.06 -0.19 -4.81
N SER A 501 1.10 -0.03 -5.72
CA SER A 501 -0.02 0.89 -5.63
C SER A 501 -1.31 0.14 -5.30
N SER A 502 -2.19 0.78 -4.54
CA SER A 502 -3.52 0.24 -4.25
C SER A 502 -4.35 0.20 -5.53
N PRO A 503 -5.20 -0.83 -5.72
CA PRO A 503 -6.01 -0.94 -6.92
C PRO A 503 -7.12 0.09 -6.98
N LEU A 504 -7.69 0.24 -8.17
CA LEU A 504 -8.98 0.89 -8.39
C LEU A 504 -10.04 -0.19 -8.59
N LEU A 505 -10.98 -0.28 -7.69
CA LEU A 505 -12.19 -1.08 -7.83
C LEU A 505 -13.26 -0.24 -8.52
N GLY A 506 -13.85 -0.79 -9.57
CA GLY A 506 -14.92 -0.12 -10.32
C GLY A 506 -16.20 -0.01 -9.49
N LYS A 507 -16.77 1.20 -9.46
CA LYS A 507 -18.01 1.48 -8.74
C LYS A 507 -19.21 0.90 -9.49
N LYS A 508 -20.14 0.29 -8.76
CA LYS A 508 -21.40 -0.24 -9.30
C LYS A 508 -22.21 0.86 -10.00
N GLY A 509 -22.83 0.54 -11.11
CA GLY A 509 -23.59 1.48 -11.95
C GLY A 509 -22.73 2.40 -12.83
N THR A 510 -21.43 2.11 -12.98
CA THR A 510 -20.52 2.87 -13.85
C THR A 510 -19.86 1.98 -14.90
N GLU A 511 -19.22 2.60 -15.92
CA GLU A 511 -18.48 1.85 -16.95
C GLU A 511 -17.29 1.01 -16.41
N LEU A 512 -16.87 1.24 -15.16
CA LEU A 512 -15.82 0.47 -14.48
C LEU A 512 -16.39 -0.69 -13.65
N GLU A 513 -17.71 -0.87 -13.55
CA GLU A 513 -18.32 -1.95 -12.77
C GLU A 513 -17.79 -3.33 -13.20
N GLY A 514 -17.52 -4.19 -12.24
CA GLY A 514 -16.96 -5.52 -12.47
C GLY A 514 -15.46 -5.55 -12.83
N LEU A 515 -14.79 -4.41 -12.80
CA LEU A 515 -13.35 -4.30 -13.04
C LEU A 515 -12.58 -3.95 -11.77
N ILE A 516 -11.39 -4.57 -11.64
CA ILE A 516 -10.39 -4.11 -10.72
C ILE A 516 -9.07 -3.82 -11.46
N ILE A 517 -8.54 -2.61 -11.30
CA ILE A 517 -7.40 -2.11 -12.08
C ILE A 517 -6.17 -2.04 -11.18
N TYR A 518 -5.12 -2.75 -11.58
CA TYR A 518 -3.82 -2.80 -10.89
C TYR A 518 -2.71 -2.25 -11.78
N PRO A 519 -1.97 -1.22 -11.32
CA PRO A 519 -0.66 -0.93 -11.86
C PRO A 519 0.39 -1.93 -11.32
N ILE A 520 1.14 -2.56 -12.21
CA ILE A 520 2.24 -3.46 -11.87
C ILE A 520 3.53 -2.75 -12.23
N ALA A 521 4.28 -2.33 -11.22
CA ALA A 521 5.50 -1.57 -11.41
C ALA A 521 6.64 -2.45 -11.93
N ARG A 522 7.51 -1.88 -12.80
CA ARG A 522 8.71 -2.51 -13.33
C ARG A 522 8.46 -3.80 -14.12
N THR A 523 7.41 -3.79 -14.92
CA THR A 523 7.00 -4.91 -15.77
C THR A 523 6.75 -4.40 -17.20
N PRO A 524 7.37 -4.98 -18.25
CA PRO A 524 8.36 -6.06 -18.24
C PRO A 524 9.81 -5.58 -18.06
N SER A 525 10.08 -4.31 -17.78
CA SER A 525 11.44 -3.77 -17.58
C SER A 525 11.52 -2.87 -16.34
N VAL A 526 12.73 -2.59 -15.86
CA VAL A 526 13.00 -1.73 -14.68
C VAL A 526 12.35 -0.35 -14.78
N SER A 527 12.21 0.20 -15.97
CA SER A 527 11.62 1.53 -16.18
C SER A 527 10.15 1.50 -16.54
N SER A 528 9.61 0.38 -17.05
CA SER A 528 8.23 0.26 -17.52
C SER A 528 7.26 -0.15 -16.42
N GLY A 529 5.98 -0.03 -16.70
CA GLY A 529 4.88 -0.54 -15.87
C GLY A 529 3.76 -1.07 -16.72
N THR A 530 3.08 -2.09 -16.23
CA THR A 530 1.89 -2.66 -16.84
C THR A 530 0.67 -2.23 -16.03
N ILE A 531 -0.37 -1.75 -16.68
CA ILE A 531 -1.69 -1.55 -16.08
C ILE A 531 -2.55 -2.72 -16.54
N VAL A 532 -3.18 -3.42 -15.62
CA VAL A 532 -4.07 -4.54 -15.92
C VAL A 532 -5.43 -4.30 -15.30
N ALA A 533 -6.50 -4.48 -16.09
CA ALA A 533 -7.85 -4.59 -15.58
C ALA A 533 -8.24 -6.07 -15.55
N LEU A 534 -8.66 -6.52 -14.40
CA LEU A 534 -9.16 -7.87 -14.19
C LEU A 534 -10.67 -7.82 -13.95
N ASN A 535 -11.37 -8.83 -14.45
CA ASN A 535 -12.75 -9.07 -14.07
C ASN A 535 -12.80 -9.48 -12.58
N THR A 536 -13.63 -8.81 -11.79
CA THR A 536 -13.69 -9.04 -10.33
C THR A 536 -14.20 -10.43 -9.99
N GLU A 537 -15.04 -11.05 -10.81
CA GLU A 537 -15.60 -12.37 -10.55
C GLU A 537 -14.60 -13.49 -10.90
N THR A 538 -14.02 -13.44 -12.11
CA THR A 538 -13.21 -14.53 -12.66
C THR A 538 -11.71 -14.35 -12.47
N GLY A 539 -11.24 -13.13 -12.21
CA GLY A 539 -9.82 -12.76 -12.22
C GLY A 539 -9.18 -12.74 -13.61
N GLU A 540 -9.95 -12.95 -14.69
CA GLU A 540 -9.41 -12.91 -16.04
C GLU A 540 -9.06 -11.48 -16.46
N THR A 541 -8.00 -11.35 -17.26
CA THR A 541 -7.60 -10.06 -17.82
C THR A 541 -8.61 -9.60 -18.87
N VAL A 542 -9.23 -8.45 -18.62
CA VAL A 542 -10.14 -7.79 -19.57
C VAL A 542 -9.33 -6.97 -20.57
N TRP A 543 -8.35 -6.19 -20.06
CA TRP A 543 -7.39 -5.49 -20.90
C TRP A 543 -6.08 -5.26 -20.14
N GLU A 544 -5.02 -5.00 -20.90
CA GLU A 544 -3.68 -4.73 -20.38
C GLU A 544 -2.99 -3.65 -21.23
N VAL A 545 -2.31 -2.72 -20.57
CA VAL A 545 -1.55 -1.63 -21.20
C VAL A 545 -0.15 -1.57 -20.63
N VAL A 546 0.86 -1.70 -21.49
CA VAL A 546 2.27 -1.54 -21.09
C VAL A 546 2.70 -0.08 -21.32
N ASN A 547 3.13 0.57 -20.23
CA ASN A 547 3.62 1.93 -20.22
C ASN A 547 5.15 1.98 -20.15
N ARG A 548 5.73 3.01 -20.79
CA ARG A 548 7.17 3.24 -20.76
C ARG A 548 7.71 3.51 -19.36
N ASN A 549 6.89 4.11 -18.50
CA ASN A 549 7.24 4.47 -17.12
C ASN A 549 6.37 3.64 -16.15
N TYR A 550 6.95 3.23 -15.04
CA TYR A 550 6.21 2.52 -14.00
C TYR A 550 5.40 3.46 -13.11
N HIS A 551 4.42 2.88 -12.43
CA HIS A 551 3.51 3.56 -11.52
C HIS A 551 3.72 3.06 -10.09
N TRP A 552 3.91 3.98 -9.16
CA TRP A 552 3.81 3.76 -7.72
C TRP A 552 2.57 4.44 -7.13
N SER A 553 2.11 5.45 -7.83
CA SER A 553 0.87 6.17 -7.55
C SER A 553 -0.33 5.27 -7.74
N SER A 554 -1.29 5.29 -6.82
CA SER A 554 -2.54 4.55 -6.97
C SER A 554 -3.46 5.25 -7.96
N PRO A 555 -4.18 4.51 -8.84
CA PRO A 555 -5.17 5.09 -9.73
C PRO A 555 -6.35 5.67 -8.94
N VAL A 556 -6.92 6.76 -9.44
CA VAL A 556 -8.13 7.37 -8.89
C VAL A 556 -9.18 7.51 -9.97
N ALA A 557 -10.42 7.14 -9.66
CA ALA A 557 -11.54 7.28 -10.60
C ALA A 557 -12.04 8.72 -10.71
N VAL A 558 -12.63 9.03 -11.87
CA VAL A 558 -13.41 10.24 -12.13
C VAL A 558 -14.75 9.76 -12.69
N TYR A 559 -15.81 10.00 -11.95
CA TYR A 559 -17.16 9.54 -12.29
C TYR A 559 -18.01 10.67 -12.87
N GLY A 560 -18.67 10.42 -13.99
CA GLY A 560 -19.72 11.29 -14.54
C GLY A 560 -21.07 11.02 -13.88
N SER A 561 -21.95 12.02 -13.94
CA SER A 561 -23.33 11.88 -13.45
C SER A 561 -24.17 10.89 -14.30
N ASP A 562 -23.72 10.61 -15.53
CA ASP A 562 -24.33 9.69 -16.50
C ASP A 562 -23.82 8.23 -16.39
N GLY A 563 -22.98 7.93 -15.37
CA GLY A 563 -22.38 6.61 -15.19
C GLY A 563 -21.10 6.38 -15.99
N LYS A 564 -20.68 7.31 -16.83
CA LYS A 564 -19.36 7.26 -17.46
C LYS A 564 -18.28 7.31 -16.40
N ALA A 565 -17.19 6.62 -16.66
CA ALA A 565 -16.08 6.57 -15.74
C ALA A 565 -14.73 6.61 -16.46
N HIS A 566 -13.84 7.40 -15.88
CA HIS A 566 -12.46 7.52 -16.29
C HIS A 566 -11.57 7.29 -15.06
N PHE A 567 -10.27 7.17 -15.26
CA PHE A 567 -9.34 7.15 -14.14
C PHE A 567 -8.06 7.91 -14.47
N ILE A 568 -7.47 8.48 -13.43
CA ILE A 568 -6.19 9.19 -13.50
C ILE A 568 -5.13 8.31 -12.84
N LEU A 569 -4.00 8.16 -13.53
CA LEU A 569 -2.84 7.44 -13.01
C LEU A 569 -1.58 8.26 -13.26
N CYS A 570 -0.75 8.39 -12.22
CA CYS A 570 0.50 9.13 -12.28
C CYS A 570 1.70 8.19 -12.41
N ASP A 571 2.80 8.67 -13.06
CA ASP A 571 3.97 7.85 -13.36
C ASP A 571 5.28 8.40 -12.79
N SER A 572 6.34 7.58 -12.87
CA SER A 572 7.70 7.90 -12.43
C SER A 572 8.38 9.00 -13.25
N ALA A 573 7.85 9.39 -14.40
CA ALA A 573 8.33 10.53 -15.19
C ALA A 573 7.56 11.83 -14.89
N GLY A 574 6.61 11.81 -13.96
CA GLY A 574 5.84 12.99 -13.57
C GLY A 574 4.69 13.31 -14.49
N LYS A 575 4.10 12.32 -15.14
CA LYS A 575 2.91 12.48 -15.95
C LYS A 575 1.69 12.03 -15.17
N ALA A 576 0.62 12.81 -15.22
CA ALA A 576 -0.73 12.43 -14.88
C ALA A 576 -1.47 12.11 -16.18
N THR A 577 -1.97 10.89 -16.33
CA THR A 577 -2.66 10.42 -17.54
C THR A 577 -4.10 10.05 -17.20
N LEU A 578 -5.03 10.61 -17.96
CA LEU A 578 -6.45 10.30 -17.95
C LEU A 578 -6.71 9.14 -18.93
N TYR A 579 -7.31 8.09 -18.42
CA TYR A 579 -7.73 6.91 -19.19
C TYR A 579 -9.25 6.77 -19.17
N ASN A 580 -9.81 6.20 -20.22
CA ASN A 580 -11.20 5.71 -20.20
C ASN A 580 -11.29 4.31 -19.55
N ALA A 581 -12.51 3.78 -19.40
CA ALA A 581 -12.75 2.47 -18.81
C ALA A 581 -12.11 1.29 -19.60
N ALA A 582 -11.83 1.47 -20.89
CA ALA A 582 -11.16 0.49 -21.75
C ALA A 582 -9.62 0.56 -21.63
N GLY A 583 -9.05 1.43 -20.79
CA GLY A 583 -7.60 1.61 -20.64
C GLY A 583 -6.95 2.45 -21.74
N GLU A 584 -7.73 3.13 -22.57
CA GLU A 584 -7.20 4.00 -23.61
C GLU A 584 -6.85 5.38 -23.04
N VAL A 585 -5.73 5.91 -23.49
CA VAL A 585 -5.24 7.24 -23.08
C VAL A 585 -6.11 8.32 -23.73
N ILE A 586 -6.75 9.14 -22.91
CA ILE A 586 -7.56 10.28 -23.33
C ILE A 586 -6.72 11.56 -23.32
N ASN A 587 -6.03 11.83 -22.21
CA ASN A 587 -5.22 13.03 -22.05
C ASN A 587 -4.01 12.76 -21.15
N THR A 588 -2.95 13.53 -21.33
CA THR A 588 -1.76 13.44 -20.47
C THR A 588 -1.21 14.82 -20.16
N LEU A 589 -1.05 15.12 -18.86
CA LEU A 589 -0.46 16.35 -18.37
C LEU A 589 0.90 16.07 -17.71
N SER A 590 1.95 16.84 -18.06
CA SER A 590 3.23 16.75 -17.39
C SER A 590 3.30 17.68 -16.16
N LEU A 591 3.62 17.10 -15.02
CA LEU A 591 3.83 17.80 -13.74
C LEU A 591 5.33 17.88 -13.36
N GLY A 592 6.20 17.36 -14.21
CA GLY A 592 7.64 17.66 -14.27
C GLY A 592 8.56 16.82 -13.38
N SER A 593 8.06 16.03 -12.42
CA SER A 593 8.91 15.18 -11.55
C SER A 593 8.17 13.92 -11.15
N ASN A 594 8.93 12.86 -10.82
CA ASN A 594 8.40 11.58 -10.35
C ASN A 594 7.25 11.76 -9.35
N ILE A 595 6.14 11.05 -9.61
CA ILE A 595 4.95 11.02 -8.77
C ILE A 595 4.81 9.61 -8.20
N GLU A 596 5.10 9.49 -6.91
CA GLU A 596 4.89 8.27 -6.13
C GLU A 596 3.60 8.37 -5.30
N ALA A 597 3.24 9.59 -4.89
CA ALA A 597 2.04 9.87 -4.13
C ALA A 597 0.76 9.58 -4.95
N SER A 598 -0.29 9.20 -4.25
CA SER A 598 -1.59 8.92 -4.86
C SER A 598 -2.41 10.21 -4.99
N PRO A 599 -3.07 10.46 -6.12
CA PRO A 599 -3.99 11.59 -6.27
C PRO A 599 -5.29 11.37 -5.50
N ALA A 600 -5.96 12.47 -5.13
CA ALA A 600 -7.34 12.48 -4.65
C ALA A 600 -8.16 13.44 -5.49
N VAL A 601 -9.38 13.05 -5.85
CA VAL A 601 -10.32 13.81 -6.69
C VAL A 601 -11.46 14.33 -5.83
N PHE A 602 -11.68 15.61 -5.89
CA PHE A 602 -12.87 16.24 -5.33
C PHE A 602 -13.60 16.99 -6.45
N GLU A 603 -14.76 16.46 -6.84
CA GLU A 603 -15.51 16.95 -8.00
C GLU A 603 -14.59 17.05 -9.24
N ASN A 604 -14.45 18.22 -9.83
CA ASN A 604 -13.67 18.47 -11.05
C ASN A 604 -12.19 18.82 -10.82
N THR A 605 -11.66 18.58 -9.63
CA THR A 605 -10.27 18.91 -9.32
C THR A 605 -9.58 17.74 -8.63
N PHE A 606 -8.42 17.32 -9.14
CA PHE A 606 -7.56 16.42 -8.39
C PHE A 606 -6.32 17.12 -7.84
N VAL A 607 -5.85 16.61 -6.71
CA VAL A 607 -4.63 17.09 -6.07
C VAL A 607 -3.62 15.96 -5.97
N VAL A 608 -2.36 16.26 -6.30
CA VAL A 608 -1.26 15.30 -6.17
C VAL A 608 0.06 16.01 -5.88
N GLY A 609 0.89 15.39 -5.07
CA GLY A 609 2.24 15.85 -4.78
C GLY A 609 3.31 15.07 -5.56
N THR A 610 4.44 15.72 -5.86
CA THR A 610 5.56 15.12 -6.58
C THR A 610 6.80 15.03 -5.70
N ARG A 611 7.75 14.15 -6.08
CA ARG A 611 9.09 14.12 -5.46
C ARG A 611 9.90 15.39 -5.75
N GLY A 612 9.46 16.19 -6.72
CA GLY A 612 10.03 17.50 -7.08
C GLY A 612 9.61 18.65 -6.17
N GLN A 613 9.18 18.38 -4.93
CA GLN A 613 8.83 19.40 -3.93
C GLN A 613 7.72 20.34 -4.42
N THR A 614 6.72 19.79 -5.08
CA THR A 614 5.58 20.59 -5.58
C THR A 614 4.30 19.78 -5.44
N ILE A 615 3.27 20.40 -4.90
CA ILE A 615 1.89 19.94 -4.90
C ILE A 615 1.15 20.66 -6.02
N TYR A 616 0.31 19.96 -6.74
CA TYR A 616 -0.48 20.48 -7.86
C TYR A 616 -1.96 20.25 -7.61
N GLY A 617 -2.77 21.27 -7.87
CA GLY A 617 -4.19 21.16 -8.14
C GLY A 617 -4.40 21.20 -9.65
N VAL A 618 -5.16 20.26 -10.17
CA VAL A 618 -5.40 20.06 -11.60
C VAL A 618 -6.89 19.96 -11.85
N SER A 619 -7.38 20.80 -12.77
CA SER A 619 -8.76 20.79 -13.27
C SER A 619 -8.97 19.58 -14.20
N ILE A 620 -10.14 18.96 -14.11
CA ILE A 620 -10.64 17.90 -14.97
C ILE A 620 -11.82 18.50 -15.74
N GLU A 621 -11.69 18.66 -17.08
CA GLU A 621 -12.64 19.40 -17.90
C GLU A 621 -13.32 18.53 -18.98
#